data_4b8805c980f2a346cda55cf7f9c9561c
#
_entry.id   4b8805c980f2a346cda55cf7f9c9561c
#
_cell.length_a   1.000
_cell.length_b   1.000
_cell.length_c   1.000
_cell.angle_alpha   90.00
_cell.angle_beta   90.00
_cell.angle_gamma   90.00
#
_symmetry.space_group_name_H-M   'P 1'
#
loop_
_entity.id
_entity.type
_entity.pdbx_description
1 polymer ?
#
loop_
_entity_poly.entity_id
_entity_poly.type
_entity_poly.pdbx_seq_one_letter_code
_entity_poly.pdbx_strand_id
1 'polypeptide(L)'
;MSLSSIITPQFIRDTYVLGVDLTLDDGSPYPDILFSQAIESAISTIELQLGIQFDPFKVKGERHDARISNKSAFYPFTLDHRPVKSVERLSISLGNYPLVDLPVSWAVSTSAQHGQINLIPTGETIGSFLFRGGIPLLFGDIFSPYQYVPGYFSIDYTSGFTYEEGVVVIPQGETEVEITLSESLAETKPTVALEVLDAQGGGALRIKSVSTDGATVVTASAPTTGDMQISYKIHNYDPAIIKAIGLLAAISPLDIAGDLIAGAGIGSFSVGVDGLSQSIGTTASATSAGYGARIISYQKQLKDLMGMLRAKYRTVNIFSV
;
A
#
# COMPACT_ATOMS: atom_id res chain seq x y z
N MET A 1 4.62 11.06 1.34
CA MET A 1 4.58 10.57 2.73
C MET A 1 3.35 9.73 2.88
N SER A 2 3.47 8.58 3.45
CA SER A 2 2.81 7.44 2.93
C SER A 2 2.61 6.42 4.05
N LEU A 3 2.76 5.16 3.74
CA LEU A 3 2.61 4.04 4.66
C LEU A 3 3.50 4.17 5.91
N SER A 4 4.67 4.80 5.83
CA SER A 4 5.57 5.08 6.98
C SER A 4 4.97 6.06 8.00
N SER A 5 3.98 6.87 7.64
CA SER A 5 3.26 7.73 8.59
C SER A 5 2.16 6.98 9.35
N ILE A 6 1.75 5.82 8.86
CA ILE A 6 0.79 4.92 9.53
C ILE A 6 1.55 3.91 10.40
N ILE A 7 2.59 3.29 9.84
CA ILE A 7 3.43 2.31 10.55
C ILE A 7 4.62 3.06 11.14
N THR A 8 4.43 3.61 12.33
CA THR A 8 5.46 4.37 13.05
C THR A 8 6.29 3.47 13.96
N PRO A 9 7.49 3.89 14.42
CA PRO A 9 8.23 3.19 15.48
C PRO A 9 7.36 2.89 16.70
N GLN A 10 6.52 3.83 17.13
CA GLN A 10 5.61 3.66 18.25
C GLN A 10 4.55 2.58 17.96
N PHE A 11 3.99 2.56 16.75
CA PHE A 11 3.05 1.50 16.33
C PHE A 11 3.67 0.11 16.45
N ILE A 12 4.94 -0.05 16.02
CA ILE A 12 5.65 -1.34 16.15
C ILE A 12 5.86 -1.70 17.62
N ARG A 13 6.26 -0.74 18.47
CA ARG A 13 6.43 -0.96 19.91
C ARG A 13 5.16 -1.45 20.58
N ASP A 14 4.07 -0.74 20.34
CA ASP A 14 2.79 -0.98 21.03
C ASP A 14 2.08 -2.26 20.54
N THR A 15 2.33 -2.65 19.27
CA THR A 15 1.59 -3.76 18.66
C THR A 15 2.40 -5.07 18.59
N TYR A 16 3.66 -4.98 18.16
CA TYR A 16 4.45 -6.17 17.82
C TYR A 16 5.55 -6.48 18.82
N VAL A 17 6.09 -5.51 19.52
CA VAL A 17 7.13 -5.72 20.54
C VAL A 17 6.66 -5.40 21.96
N LEU A 18 5.35 -5.32 22.17
CA LEU A 18 4.76 -5.09 23.48
C LEU A 18 5.26 -6.12 24.51
N GLY A 19 5.68 -5.64 25.68
CA GLY A 19 6.22 -6.47 26.77
C GLY A 19 7.65 -6.94 26.55
N VAL A 20 8.34 -6.46 25.52
CA VAL A 20 9.76 -6.68 25.31
C VAL A 20 10.53 -5.49 25.90
N ASP A 21 11.52 -5.78 26.71
CA ASP A 21 12.46 -4.76 27.16
C ASP A 21 13.46 -4.49 26.03
N LEU A 22 13.38 -3.29 25.48
CA LEU A 22 14.24 -2.79 24.41
C LEU A 22 15.26 -1.78 24.94
N THR A 23 15.68 -1.93 26.19
CA THR A 23 16.73 -1.11 26.78
C THR A 23 18.10 -1.67 26.40
N LEU A 24 18.98 -0.81 25.90
CA LEU A 24 20.37 -1.17 25.59
C LEU A 24 21.20 -1.31 26.87
N ASP A 25 22.40 -1.89 26.78
CA ASP A 25 23.31 -2.14 27.91
C ASP A 25 23.71 -0.87 28.67
N ASP A 26 23.67 0.28 28.00
CA ASP A 26 23.92 1.61 28.59
C ASP A 26 22.71 2.25 29.26
N GLY A 27 21.57 1.55 29.29
CA GLY A 27 20.29 2.02 29.84
C GLY A 27 19.50 2.93 28.90
N SER A 28 19.97 3.18 27.68
CA SER A 28 19.22 3.96 26.68
C SER A 28 18.13 3.12 26.00
N PRO A 29 17.01 3.72 25.57
CA PRO A 29 16.00 3.01 24.80
C PRO A 29 16.52 2.68 23.39
N TYR A 30 16.04 1.58 22.81
CA TYR A 30 16.34 1.20 21.43
C TYR A 30 15.97 2.34 20.47
N PRO A 31 16.90 2.77 19.60
CA PRO A 31 16.73 3.99 18.80
C PRO A 31 15.60 3.91 17.78
N ASP A 32 14.80 4.97 17.67
CA ASP A 32 13.70 5.07 16.70
C ASP A 32 14.17 5.00 15.25
N ILE A 33 15.39 5.46 14.98
CA ILE A 33 15.96 5.41 13.63
C ILE A 33 16.11 3.96 13.14
N LEU A 34 16.43 3.01 14.01
CA LEU A 34 16.56 1.60 13.65
C LEU A 34 15.19 0.98 13.39
N PHE A 35 14.15 1.38 14.13
CA PHE A 35 12.77 1.00 13.80
C PHE A 35 12.35 1.55 12.44
N SER A 36 12.64 2.82 12.16
CA SER A 36 12.31 3.44 10.88
C SER A 36 12.99 2.71 9.72
N GLN A 37 14.27 2.36 9.85
CA GLN A 37 14.99 1.58 8.85
C GLN A 37 14.40 0.18 8.66
N ALA A 38 14.00 -0.50 9.74
CA ALA A 38 13.34 -1.80 9.67
C ALA A 38 11.98 -1.71 8.96
N ILE A 39 11.20 -0.65 9.21
CA ILE A 39 9.92 -0.38 8.56
C ILE A 39 10.13 -0.14 7.06
N GLU A 40 11.05 0.72 6.68
CA GLU A 40 11.35 1.02 5.27
C GLU A 40 11.82 -0.23 4.50
N SER A 41 12.69 -1.03 5.12
CA SER A 41 13.14 -2.30 4.57
C SER A 41 11.99 -3.29 4.40
N ALA A 42 11.08 -3.37 5.38
CA ALA A 42 9.91 -4.23 5.31
C ALA A 42 8.93 -3.79 4.21
N ILE A 43 8.68 -2.47 4.07
CA ILE A 43 7.87 -1.89 3.00
C ILE A 43 8.43 -2.29 1.64
N SER A 44 9.70 -1.99 1.39
CA SER A 44 10.37 -2.30 0.12
C SER A 44 10.37 -3.80 -0.20
N THR A 45 10.58 -4.65 0.81
CA THR A 45 10.57 -6.10 0.65
C THR A 45 9.18 -6.61 0.22
N ILE A 46 8.12 -6.08 0.82
CA ILE A 46 6.74 -6.50 0.51
C ILE A 46 6.30 -5.95 -0.84
N GLU A 47 6.64 -4.70 -1.19
CA GLU A 47 6.42 -4.15 -2.54
C GLU A 47 7.03 -5.05 -3.62
N LEU A 48 8.30 -5.41 -3.44
CA LEU A 48 9.02 -6.29 -4.37
C LEU A 48 8.37 -7.67 -4.47
N GLN A 49 7.98 -8.27 -3.34
CA GLN A 49 7.38 -9.60 -3.32
C GLN A 49 5.99 -9.67 -3.93
N LEU A 50 5.20 -8.61 -3.80
CA LEU A 50 3.85 -8.51 -4.36
C LEU A 50 3.85 -7.92 -5.78
N GLY A 51 4.91 -7.23 -6.18
CA GLY A 51 4.98 -6.49 -7.44
C GLY A 51 3.98 -5.34 -7.48
N ILE A 52 3.79 -4.65 -6.35
CA ILE A 52 2.90 -3.49 -6.19
C ILE A 52 3.70 -2.31 -5.67
N GLN A 53 3.12 -1.12 -5.80
CA GLN A 53 3.66 0.12 -5.27
C GLN A 53 2.71 0.68 -4.23
N PHE A 54 3.20 1.03 -3.04
CA PHE A 54 2.32 1.57 -2.00
C PHE A 54 2.08 3.05 -2.20
N ASP A 55 3.15 3.82 -2.36
CA ASP A 55 3.03 5.26 -2.53
C ASP A 55 2.54 5.65 -3.93
N PRO A 56 1.62 6.61 -4.04
CA PRO A 56 1.18 7.08 -5.34
C PRO A 56 2.33 7.72 -6.12
N PHE A 57 2.54 7.28 -7.35
CA PHE A 57 3.49 7.90 -8.26
C PHE A 57 2.98 7.86 -9.71
N LYS A 58 3.47 8.82 -10.52
CA LYS A 58 3.06 8.97 -11.91
C LYS A 58 4.03 8.24 -12.83
N VAL A 59 3.49 7.32 -13.61
CA VAL A 59 4.17 6.64 -14.70
C VAL A 59 3.87 7.37 -16.00
N LYS A 60 4.88 7.66 -16.78
CA LYS A 60 4.73 8.35 -18.07
C LYS A 60 5.30 7.51 -19.21
N GLY A 61 4.49 7.37 -20.25
CA GLY A 61 4.94 6.75 -21.50
C GLY A 61 5.20 5.26 -21.40
N GLU A 62 4.52 4.53 -20.50
CA GLU A 62 4.61 3.07 -20.48
C GLU A 62 4.08 2.49 -21.77
N ARG A 63 4.84 1.60 -22.39
CA ARG A 63 4.57 1.12 -23.74
C ARG A 63 4.06 -0.30 -23.75
N HIS A 64 3.01 -0.52 -24.53
CA HIS A 64 2.43 -1.82 -24.75
C HIS A 64 2.32 -2.15 -26.23
N ASP A 65 2.50 -3.42 -26.53
CA ASP A 65 2.48 -3.93 -27.89
C ASP A 65 1.05 -4.13 -28.40
N ALA A 66 0.84 -3.90 -29.67
CA ALA A 66 -0.39 -4.30 -30.33
C ALA A 66 -0.20 -5.67 -30.99
N ARG A 67 -1.10 -6.62 -30.65
CA ARG A 67 -1.20 -7.93 -31.32
C ARG A 67 -2.57 -8.07 -31.93
N ILE A 68 -2.67 -8.48 -33.20
CA ILE A 68 -3.96 -8.70 -33.88
C ILE A 68 -4.83 -9.69 -33.11
N SER A 69 -4.24 -10.72 -32.50
CA SER A 69 -4.96 -11.68 -31.65
C SER A 69 -5.70 -11.04 -30.48
N ASN A 70 -5.23 -9.89 -30.00
CA ASN A 70 -5.83 -9.18 -28.87
C ASN A 70 -6.97 -8.23 -29.29
N LYS A 71 -7.19 -8.02 -30.59
CA LYS A 71 -8.24 -7.15 -31.12
C LYS A 71 -9.64 -7.59 -30.66
N SER A 72 -9.94 -8.86 -30.74
CA SER A 72 -11.23 -9.41 -30.30
C SER A 72 -11.48 -9.34 -28.80
N ALA A 73 -10.42 -9.18 -28.00
CA ALA A 73 -10.46 -9.01 -26.56
C ALA A 73 -10.28 -7.55 -26.12
N PHE A 74 -10.44 -6.58 -27.01
CA PHE A 74 -10.28 -5.16 -26.75
C PHE A 74 -8.91 -4.80 -26.16
N TYR A 75 -7.84 -5.36 -26.70
CA TYR A 75 -6.45 -5.10 -26.32
C TYR A 75 -6.26 -5.06 -24.78
N PRO A 76 -6.32 -6.21 -24.08
CA PRO A 76 -6.02 -6.25 -22.67
C PRO A 76 -4.54 -5.94 -22.44
N PHE A 77 -4.26 -4.97 -21.56
CA PHE A 77 -2.92 -4.65 -21.09
C PHE A 77 -2.79 -4.99 -19.62
N THR A 78 -1.60 -5.38 -19.20
CA THR A 78 -1.21 -5.44 -17.81
C THR A 78 -0.13 -4.40 -17.60
N LEU A 79 -0.42 -3.36 -16.84
CA LEU A 79 0.53 -2.31 -16.52
C LEU A 79 1.59 -2.82 -15.54
N ASP A 80 2.82 -2.32 -15.69
CA ASP A 80 3.96 -2.78 -14.90
C ASP A 80 3.86 -2.37 -13.44
N HIS A 81 3.31 -1.19 -13.17
CA HIS A 81 3.14 -0.66 -11.81
C HIS A 81 1.70 -0.74 -11.33
N ARG A 82 1.49 -1.33 -10.15
CA ARG A 82 0.19 -1.67 -9.58
C ARG A 82 0.08 -1.28 -8.11
N PRO A 83 -1.12 -1.07 -7.56
CA PRO A 83 -2.41 -0.97 -8.23
C PRO A 83 -2.53 0.29 -9.08
N VAL A 84 -3.38 0.26 -10.11
CA VAL A 84 -3.65 1.44 -10.95
C VAL A 84 -4.72 2.29 -10.30
N LYS A 85 -4.40 3.56 -10.05
CA LYS A 85 -5.31 4.54 -9.45
C LYS A 85 -6.12 5.29 -10.51
N SER A 86 -5.43 5.82 -11.52
CA SER A 86 -6.06 6.56 -12.62
C SER A 86 -5.22 6.47 -13.88
N VAL A 87 -5.88 6.48 -15.05
CA VAL A 87 -5.22 6.66 -16.34
C VAL A 87 -5.34 8.13 -16.71
N GLU A 88 -4.22 8.78 -17.03
CA GLU A 88 -4.16 10.22 -17.33
C GLU A 88 -4.10 10.48 -18.84
N ARG A 89 -3.43 9.60 -19.58
CA ARG A 89 -3.30 9.70 -21.04
C ARG A 89 -3.18 8.32 -21.67
N LEU A 90 -3.82 8.20 -22.82
CA LEU A 90 -3.73 7.03 -23.68
C LEU A 90 -3.42 7.50 -25.08
N SER A 91 -2.37 6.96 -25.70
CA SER A 91 -1.99 7.35 -27.07
C SER A 91 -1.52 6.17 -27.90
N ILE A 92 -1.65 6.30 -29.21
CA ILE A 92 -1.03 5.43 -30.18
C ILE A 92 0.29 6.06 -30.60
N SER A 93 1.34 5.26 -30.63
CA SER A 93 2.68 5.69 -30.99
C SER A 93 3.30 4.75 -32.03
N LEU A 94 4.14 5.29 -32.89
CA LEU A 94 4.98 4.48 -33.77
C LEU A 94 6.44 4.81 -33.46
N GLY A 95 7.13 3.83 -32.88
CA GLY A 95 8.44 4.11 -32.31
C GLY A 95 8.34 5.20 -31.24
N ASN A 96 9.15 6.25 -31.32
CA ASN A 96 9.13 7.36 -30.36
C ASN A 96 8.16 8.50 -30.73
N TYR A 97 7.41 8.36 -31.80
CA TYR A 97 6.50 9.41 -32.29
C TYR A 97 5.07 9.10 -31.86
N PRO A 98 4.43 9.98 -31.05
CA PRO A 98 3.00 9.88 -30.81
C PRO A 98 2.23 10.21 -32.09
N LEU A 99 1.30 9.33 -32.47
CA LEU A 99 0.48 9.51 -33.65
C LEU A 99 -0.85 10.18 -33.32
N VAL A 100 -1.52 9.68 -32.28
CA VAL A 100 -2.84 10.18 -31.89
C VAL A 100 -3.11 9.87 -30.42
N ASP A 101 -3.72 10.82 -29.72
CA ASP A 101 -4.25 10.61 -28.39
C ASP A 101 -5.65 10.00 -28.47
N LEU A 102 -5.89 8.96 -27.69
CA LEU A 102 -7.16 8.30 -27.54
C LEU A 102 -7.91 8.88 -26.34
N PRO A 103 -9.25 8.84 -26.37
CA PRO A 103 -10.02 9.23 -25.16
C PRO A 103 -9.64 8.35 -23.97
N VAL A 104 -9.31 8.97 -22.83
CA VAL A 104 -8.98 8.25 -21.60
C VAL A 104 -10.14 7.36 -21.12
N SER A 105 -11.39 7.76 -21.40
CA SER A 105 -12.58 6.97 -21.08
C SER A 105 -12.62 5.59 -21.78
N TRP A 106 -11.80 5.36 -22.79
CA TRP A 106 -11.66 4.05 -23.43
C TRP A 106 -10.76 3.09 -22.66
N ALA A 107 -9.93 3.61 -21.76
CA ALA A 107 -9.12 2.80 -20.86
C ALA A 107 -9.99 2.32 -19.69
N VAL A 108 -10.65 1.19 -19.87
CA VAL A 108 -11.52 0.60 -18.84
C VAL A 108 -10.67 -0.31 -17.95
N SER A 109 -10.54 0.08 -16.68
CA SER A 109 -9.88 -0.78 -15.69
C SER A 109 -10.80 -1.96 -15.36
N THR A 110 -10.40 -3.16 -15.76
CA THR A 110 -11.13 -4.40 -15.43
C THR A 110 -10.65 -5.01 -14.12
N SER A 111 -9.43 -4.69 -13.70
CA SER A 111 -8.90 -5.01 -12.38
C SER A 111 -7.77 -4.05 -12.01
N ALA A 112 -8.09 -3.00 -11.29
CA ALA A 112 -7.13 -2.00 -10.82
C ALA A 112 -6.00 -2.61 -9.98
N GLN A 113 -6.33 -3.58 -9.13
CA GLN A 113 -5.36 -4.29 -8.28
C GLN A 113 -4.31 -5.05 -9.06
N HIS A 114 -4.70 -5.58 -10.23
CA HIS A 114 -3.82 -6.34 -11.11
C HIS A 114 -3.22 -5.48 -12.24
N GLY A 115 -3.54 -4.20 -12.28
CA GLY A 115 -3.08 -3.31 -13.35
C GLY A 115 -3.70 -3.62 -14.71
N GLN A 116 -4.82 -4.34 -14.75
CA GLN A 116 -5.42 -4.76 -16.01
C GLN A 116 -6.35 -3.69 -16.57
N ILE A 117 -6.10 -3.28 -17.81
CA ILE A 117 -6.88 -2.30 -18.56
C ILE A 117 -7.25 -2.90 -19.92
N ASN A 118 -8.49 -2.65 -20.34
CA ASN A 118 -8.95 -2.96 -21.69
C ASN A 118 -9.26 -1.67 -22.43
N LEU A 119 -8.97 -1.62 -23.73
CA LEU A 119 -9.35 -0.48 -24.59
C LEU A 119 -10.74 -0.71 -25.17
N ILE A 120 -11.74 -0.19 -24.52
CA ILE A 120 -13.15 -0.32 -24.93
C ILE A 120 -13.62 1.05 -25.45
N PRO A 121 -13.80 1.22 -26.78
CA PRO A 121 -14.34 2.44 -27.34
C PRO A 121 -15.76 2.66 -26.81
N THR A 122 -15.96 3.70 -26.01
CA THR A 122 -17.25 4.05 -25.40
C THR A 122 -17.62 5.51 -25.67
N GLY A 123 -18.92 5.80 -25.66
CA GLY A 123 -19.46 7.17 -25.68
C GLY A 123 -19.51 7.86 -27.04
N GLU A 124 -19.92 9.13 -27.01
CA GLU A 124 -20.16 10.00 -28.19
C GLU A 124 -18.86 10.26 -29.00
N THR A 125 -17.72 10.09 -28.40
CA THR A 125 -16.40 10.29 -29.02
C THR A 125 -16.11 9.29 -30.14
N ILE A 126 -16.80 8.14 -30.20
CA ILE A 126 -16.67 7.16 -31.28
C ILE A 126 -16.98 7.81 -32.62
N GLY A 127 -18.05 8.60 -32.74
CA GLY A 127 -18.43 9.27 -33.98
C GLY A 127 -17.30 10.17 -34.50
N SER A 128 -16.75 11.04 -33.68
CA SER A 128 -15.69 11.96 -34.07
C SER A 128 -14.37 11.25 -34.39
N PHE A 129 -14.08 10.15 -33.71
CA PHE A 129 -12.90 9.33 -33.96
C PHE A 129 -13.02 8.53 -35.25
N LEU A 130 -14.21 7.99 -35.55
CA LEU A 130 -14.54 7.34 -36.81
C LEU A 130 -14.35 8.29 -38.00
N PHE A 131 -14.88 9.51 -37.89
CA PHE A 131 -14.76 10.51 -38.97
C PHE A 131 -13.33 11.00 -39.21
N ARG A 132 -12.43 10.90 -38.21
CA ARG A 132 -11.01 11.24 -38.34
C ARG A 132 -10.12 10.09 -38.78
N GLY A 133 -10.69 8.94 -39.16
CA GLY A 133 -9.91 7.77 -39.58
C GLY A 133 -9.17 7.03 -38.46
N GLY A 134 -9.53 7.31 -37.19
CA GLY A 134 -8.80 6.74 -36.03
C GLY A 134 -9.10 5.27 -35.75
N ILE A 135 -10.24 4.74 -36.18
CA ILE A 135 -10.57 3.31 -35.96
C ILE A 135 -9.64 2.36 -36.69
N PRO A 136 -9.29 2.60 -37.98
CA PRO A 136 -8.28 1.78 -38.64
C PRO A 136 -6.93 1.76 -37.90
N LEU A 137 -6.53 2.93 -37.34
CA LEU A 137 -5.31 3.00 -36.52
C LEU A 137 -5.44 2.17 -35.24
N LEU A 138 -6.55 2.30 -34.51
CA LEU A 138 -6.77 1.56 -33.27
C LEU A 138 -6.78 0.04 -33.50
N PHE A 139 -7.45 -0.41 -34.56
CA PHE A 139 -7.61 -1.83 -34.84
C PHE A 139 -6.53 -2.43 -35.75
N GLY A 140 -5.49 -1.68 -36.08
CA GLY A 140 -4.34 -2.21 -36.82
C GLY A 140 -4.58 -2.53 -38.28
N ASP A 141 -5.74 -2.10 -38.87
CA ASP A 141 -6.07 -2.38 -40.28
C ASP A 141 -5.12 -1.67 -41.24
N ILE A 142 -4.44 -0.60 -40.81
CA ILE A 142 -3.39 0.09 -41.59
C ILE A 142 -2.10 -0.74 -41.62
N PHE A 143 -1.87 -1.59 -40.64
CA PHE A 143 -0.67 -2.41 -40.51
C PHE A 143 -0.90 -3.89 -40.88
N SER A 144 -2.05 -4.23 -41.50
CA SER A 144 -2.23 -5.53 -42.13
C SER A 144 -1.21 -5.66 -43.29
N PRO A 145 -0.10 -6.31 -43.11
CA PRO A 145 0.09 -7.71 -42.76
C PRO A 145 0.80 -7.95 -41.42
N TYR A 146 1.03 -6.95 -40.60
CA TYR A 146 1.79 -7.11 -39.36
C TYR A 146 0.91 -7.62 -38.23
N GLN A 147 1.17 -8.84 -37.77
CA GLN A 147 0.46 -9.42 -36.62
C GLN A 147 0.88 -8.83 -35.29
N TYR A 148 1.94 -8.04 -35.28
CA TYR A 148 2.57 -7.52 -34.09
C TYR A 148 3.20 -6.15 -34.33
N VAL A 149 2.91 -5.16 -33.51
CA VAL A 149 3.54 -3.83 -33.53
C VAL A 149 4.04 -3.52 -32.12
N PRO A 150 5.36 -3.49 -31.93
CA PRO A 150 5.97 -3.25 -30.63
C PRO A 150 5.75 -1.80 -30.17
N GLY A 151 5.45 -1.62 -28.87
CA GLY A 151 5.32 -0.30 -28.25
C GLY A 151 4.26 0.60 -28.90
N TYR A 152 3.20 0.01 -29.45
CA TYR A 152 2.16 0.71 -30.21
C TYR A 152 1.29 1.61 -29.34
N PHE A 153 0.94 1.16 -28.14
CA PHE A 153 0.19 1.96 -27.16
C PHE A 153 1.14 2.58 -26.15
N SER A 154 0.89 3.83 -25.80
CA SER A 154 1.60 4.54 -24.74
C SER A 154 0.59 5.06 -23.73
N ILE A 155 0.83 4.78 -22.44
CA ILE A 155 -0.10 5.03 -21.36
C ILE A 155 0.62 5.83 -20.27
N ASP A 156 0.01 6.96 -19.86
CA ASP A 156 0.39 7.71 -18.67
C ASP A 156 -0.67 7.44 -17.59
N TYR A 157 -0.22 7.07 -16.40
CA TYR A 157 -1.13 6.72 -15.32
C TYR A 157 -0.52 6.97 -13.94
N THR A 158 -1.36 7.02 -12.92
CA THR A 158 -0.95 7.03 -11.54
C THR A 158 -1.14 5.63 -10.95
N SER A 159 -0.08 5.09 -10.35
CA SER A 159 -0.07 3.83 -9.60
C SER A 159 0.05 4.11 -8.11
N GLY A 160 -0.38 3.16 -7.29
CA GLY A 160 -0.28 3.21 -5.83
C GLY A 160 -1.64 3.28 -5.12
N PHE A 161 -1.58 3.24 -3.80
CA PHE A 161 -2.77 3.35 -2.95
C PHE A 161 -3.08 4.82 -2.65
N THR A 162 -4.33 5.10 -2.31
CA THR A 162 -4.72 6.45 -1.87
C THR A 162 -4.36 6.62 -0.40
N TYR A 163 -3.72 7.73 -0.12
CA TYR A 163 -3.43 8.22 1.22
C TYR A 163 -3.63 9.73 1.26
N GLU A 164 -4.35 10.20 2.25
CA GLU A 164 -4.57 11.62 2.49
C GLU A 164 -4.52 11.91 3.98
N GLU A 165 -3.85 12.97 4.36
CA GLU A 165 -3.77 13.45 5.73
C GLU A 165 -4.01 14.96 5.77
N GLY A 166 -4.58 15.42 6.87
CA GLY A 166 -4.86 16.83 7.05
C GLY A 166 -5.36 17.15 8.44
N VAL A 167 -5.78 18.37 8.60
CA VAL A 167 -6.42 18.87 9.82
C VAL A 167 -7.81 19.37 9.44
N VAL A 168 -8.80 18.97 10.22
CA VAL A 168 -10.16 19.46 10.11
C VAL A 168 -10.59 20.08 11.45
N VAL A 169 -11.48 21.03 11.37
CA VAL A 169 -11.93 21.81 12.52
C VAL A 169 -13.41 21.54 12.76
N ILE A 170 -13.79 21.18 13.99
CA ILE A 170 -15.18 21.22 14.45
C ILE A 170 -15.39 22.58 15.11
N PRO A 171 -16.25 23.44 14.54
CA PRO A 171 -16.52 24.76 15.10
C PRO A 171 -17.12 24.70 16.50
N GLN A 172 -16.88 25.75 17.30
CA GLN A 172 -17.48 25.87 18.61
C GLN A 172 -19.01 25.74 18.55
N GLY A 173 -19.57 24.88 19.37
CA GLY A 173 -21.02 24.62 19.44
C GLY A 173 -21.51 23.55 18.44
N GLU A 174 -20.69 23.10 17.49
CA GLU A 174 -21.03 22.03 16.55
C GLU A 174 -20.54 20.67 17.07
N THR A 175 -21.16 19.60 16.57
CA THR A 175 -20.81 18.22 16.95
C THR A 175 -20.37 17.35 15.79
N GLU A 176 -20.45 17.86 14.57
CA GLU A 176 -20.15 17.10 13.34
C GLU A 176 -19.23 17.87 12.41
N VAL A 177 -18.38 17.16 11.70
CA VAL A 177 -17.59 17.68 10.60
C VAL A 177 -17.45 16.61 9.51
N GLU A 178 -17.46 17.05 8.25
CA GLU A 178 -17.24 16.20 7.10
C GLU A 178 -15.80 16.36 6.61
N ILE A 179 -15.14 15.22 6.38
CA ILE A 179 -13.82 15.15 5.73
C ILE A 179 -14.07 14.64 4.33
N THR A 180 -13.82 15.48 3.33
CA THR A 180 -13.95 15.12 1.91
C THR A 180 -12.58 14.80 1.34
N LEU A 181 -12.46 13.65 0.67
CA LEU A 181 -11.23 13.27 -0.04
C LEU A 181 -11.07 14.11 -1.30
N SER A 182 -9.82 14.42 -1.64
CA SER A 182 -9.47 15.10 -2.90
C SER A 182 -9.84 14.28 -4.13
N GLU A 183 -9.82 12.95 -4.01
CA GLU A 183 -10.22 11.99 -5.04
C GLU A 183 -11.07 10.87 -4.44
N SER A 184 -12.23 10.62 -5.05
CA SER A 184 -13.10 9.52 -4.62
C SER A 184 -12.46 8.14 -4.82
N LEU A 185 -12.69 7.24 -3.87
CA LEU A 185 -12.23 5.84 -3.94
C LEU A 185 -13.31 5.00 -4.65
N ALA A 186 -13.05 4.60 -5.88
CA ALA A 186 -14.06 3.98 -6.74
C ALA A 186 -14.68 2.68 -6.19
N GLU A 187 -13.97 1.89 -5.38
CA GLU A 187 -14.42 0.53 -5.05
C GLU A 187 -14.32 0.13 -3.56
N THR A 188 -13.58 0.85 -2.73
CA THR A 188 -13.33 0.44 -1.34
C THR A 188 -13.56 1.58 -0.36
N LYS A 189 -14.24 1.27 0.74
CA LYS A 189 -14.32 2.22 1.85
C LYS A 189 -12.95 2.42 2.47
N PRO A 190 -12.51 3.67 2.67
CA PRO A 190 -11.23 3.95 3.30
C PRO A 190 -11.21 3.58 4.78
N THR A 191 -10.02 3.36 5.29
CA THR A 191 -9.74 3.37 6.72
C THR A 191 -9.47 4.79 7.15
N VAL A 192 -10.07 5.21 8.26
CA VAL A 192 -9.96 6.56 8.82
C VAL A 192 -9.34 6.45 10.20
N ALA A 193 -8.24 7.14 10.43
CA ALA A 193 -7.63 7.34 11.74
C ALA A 193 -7.76 8.82 12.13
N LEU A 194 -8.11 9.07 13.39
CA LEU A 194 -8.35 10.40 13.93
C LEU A 194 -7.52 10.61 15.19
N GLU A 195 -6.97 11.81 15.33
CA GLU A 195 -6.25 12.24 16.51
C GLU A 195 -6.69 13.66 16.90
N VAL A 196 -7.00 13.87 18.16
CA VAL A 196 -7.35 15.19 18.68
C VAL A 196 -6.08 15.99 18.90
N LEU A 197 -5.92 17.09 18.18
CA LEU A 197 -4.81 18.03 18.38
C LEU A 197 -5.14 19.03 19.48
N ASP A 198 -6.38 19.57 19.48
CA ASP A 198 -6.88 20.49 20.49
C ASP A 198 -8.37 20.23 20.73
N ALA A 199 -8.72 19.85 21.95
CA ALA A 199 -10.08 19.43 22.29
C ALA A 199 -11.03 20.59 22.56
N GLN A 200 -10.55 21.75 23.00
CA GLN A 200 -11.33 22.94 23.33
C GLN A 200 -12.62 22.64 24.14
N GLY A 201 -12.53 21.68 25.08
CA GLY A 201 -13.69 21.22 25.87
C GLY A 201 -14.65 20.29 25.13
N GLY A 202 -14.33 19.87 23.92
CA GLY A 202 -15.08 18.88 23.15
C GLY A 202 -14.94 17.45 23.71
N GLY A 203 -15.92 16.60 23.40
CA GLY A 203 -15.95 15.19 23.85
C GLY A 203 -15.11 14.25 22.99
N ALA A 204 -15.21 12.95 23.31
CA ALA A 204 -14.54 11.91 22.54
C ALA A 204 -15.03 11.86 21.08
N LEU A 205 -14.10 11.63 20.17
CA LEU A 205 -14.39 11.48 18.73
C LEU A 205 -14.90 10.09 18.39
N ARG A 206 -15.77 10.04 17.37
CA ARG A 206 -16.15 8.80 16.70
C ARG A 206 -16.41 9.05 15.22
N ILE A 207 -16.25 8.04 14.42
CA ILE A 207 -16.62 8.05 13.01
C ILE A 207 -18.10 7.69 12.92
N LYS A 208 -18.94 8.60 12.38
CA LYS A 208 -20.37 8.39 12.16
C LYS A 208 -20.63 7.57 10.90
N SER A 209 -19.96 7.93 9.83
CA SER A 209 -20.06 7.24 8.54
C SER A 209 -18.77 7.36 7.75
N VAL A 210 -18.54 6.36 6.88
CA VAL A 210 -17.44 6.36 5.91
C VAL A 210 -18.03 6.05 4.54
N SER A 211 -17.72 6.88 3.57
CA SER A 211 -18.07 6.71 2.16
C SER A 211 -16.80 6.59 1.31
N THR A 212 -16.97 6.40 0.01
CA THR A 212 -15.85 6.43 -0.96
C THR A 212 -15.27 7.83 -1.13
N ASP A 213 -16.01 8.87 -0.75
CA ASP A 213 -15.65 10.28 -0.92
C ASP A 213 -15.07 10.91 0.36
N GLY A 214 -15.12 10.19 1.50
CA GLY A 214 -14.64 10.72 2.78
C GLY A 214 -15.28 10.10 4.00
N ALA A 215 -15.31 10.87 5.09
CA ALA A 215 -15.88 10.43 6.35
C ALA A 215 -16.59 11.57 7.10
N THR A 216 -17.65 11.23 7.80
CA THR A 216 -18.29 12.14 8.78
C THR A 216 -17.80 11.78 10.17
N VAL A 217 -17.23 12.76 10.87
CA VAL A 217 -16.71 12.65 12.22
C VAL A 217 -17.63 13.39 13.19
N VAL A 218 -17.90 12.79 14.32
CA VAL A 218 -18.72 13.41 15.38
C VAL A 218 -17.98 13.39 16.72
N THR A 219 -18.19 14.44 17.52
CA THR A 219 -17.77 14.49 18.91
C THR A 219 -18.94 14.18 19.85
N ALA A 220 -18.66 13.57 21.01
CA ALA A 220 -19.68 13.25 21.99
C ALA A 220 -20.30 14.49 22.64
N SER A 221 -19.56 15.60 22.71
CA SER A 221 -20.05 16.91 23.13
C SER A 221 -19.40 18.00 22.30
N ALA A 222 -20.15 19.06 21.99
CA ALA A 222 -19.65 20.21 21.26
C ALA A 222 -18.49 20.90 21.98
N PRO A 223 -17.48 21.42 21.25
CA PRO A 223 -16.43 22.25 21.81
C PRO A 223 -17.04 23.52 22.48
N THR A 224 -16.56 23.91 23.66
CA THR A 224 -17.17 25.00 24.47
C THR A 224 -16.30 26.26 24.54
N THR A 225 -14.99 26.11 24.43
CA THR A 225 -14.02 27.21 24.61
C THR A 225 -13.42 27.74 23.32
N GLY A 226 -13.60 27.04 22.20
CA GLY A 226 -13.08 27.38 20.89
C GLY A 226 -13.31 26.25 19.91
N ASP A 227 -12.71 26.34 18.74
CA ASP A 227 -12.82 25.33 17.70
C ASP A 227 -11.92 24.11 18.01
N MET A 228 -12.49 22.90 17.95
CA MET A 228 -11.74 21.66 18.14
C MET A 228 -10.95 21.29 16.89
N GLN A 229 -9.66 21.07 17.03
CA GLN A 229 -8.79 20.66 15.92
C GLN A 229 -8.52 19.16 15.93
N ILE A 230 -8.69 18.54 14.77
CA ILE A 230 -8.57 17.10 14.60
C ILE A 230 -7.64 16.84 13.42
N SER A 231 -6.57 16.07 13.65
CA SER A 231 -5.78 15.49 12.57
C SER A 231 -6.48 14.23 12.07
N TYR A 232 -6.48 14.05 10.75
CA TYR A 232 -7.01 12.84 10.15
C TYR A 232 -5.99 12.20 9.19
N LYS A 233 -6.08 10.88 9.08
CA LYS A 233 -5.38 10.07 8.08
C LYS A 233 -6.39 9.14 7.45
N ILE A 234 -6.55 9.23 6.15
CA ILE A 234 -7.48 8.40 5.38
C ILE A 234 -6.69 7.63 4.32
N HIS A 235 -6.90 6.32 4.25
CA HIS A 235 -6.20 5.46 3.30
C HIS A 235 -7.02 4.25 2.90
N ASN A 236 -6.67 3.63 1.77
CA ASN A 236 -7.26 2.37 1.31
C ASN A 236 -6.28 1.19 1.33
N TYR A 237 -5.20 1.26 2.13
CA TYR A 237 -4.31 0.10 2.30
C TYR A 237 -5.07 -1.09 2.89
N ASP A 238 -4.77 -2.27 2.36
CA ASP A 238 -5.28 -3.51 2.93
C ASP A 238 -4.70 -3.71 4.35
N PRO A 239 -5.54 -3.95 5.37
CA PRO A 239 -5.06 -4.24 6.73
C PRO A 239 -4.08 -5.42 6.79
N ALA A 240 -4.18 -6.38 5.86
CA ALA A 240 -3.25 -7.48 5.74
C ALA A 240 -1.84 -7.04 5.33
N ILE A 241 -1.73 -6.00 4.50
CA ILE A 241 -0.44 -5.38 4.13
C ILE A 241 0.20 -4.72 5.35
N ILE A 242 -0.57 -3.89 6.08
CA ILE A 242 -0.10 -3.22 7.31
C ILE A 242 0.41 -4.26 8.31
N LYS A 243 -0.37 -5.34 8.50
CA LYS A 243 0.05 -6.45 9.38
C LYS A 243 1.32 -7.14 8.89
N ALA A 244 1.46 -7.40 7.60
CA ALA A 244 2.65 -8.06 7.04
C ALA A 244 3.91 -7.21 7.23
N ILE A 245 3.81 -5.90 6.98
CA ILE A 245 4.92 -4.96 7.22
C ILE A 245 5.27 -4.90 8.71
N GLY A 246 4.27 -4.80 9.59
CA GLY A 246 4.50 -4.76 11.03
C GLY A 246 5.19 -6.02 11.57
N LEU A 247 4.75 -7.20 11.12
CA LEU A 247 5.41 -8.46 11.49
C LEU A 247 6.86 -8.51 11.01
N LEU A 248 7.13 -8.12 9.76
CA LEU A 248 8.47 -8.15 9.18
C LEU A 248 9.39 -7.12 9.84
N ALA A 249 8.91 -5.90 10.06
CA ALA A 249 9.66 -4.83 10.70
C ALA A 249 10.02 -5.12 12.17
N ALA A 250 9.19 -5.90 12.87
CA ALA A 250 9.44 -6.27 14.26
C ALA A 250 10.51 -7.33 14.44
N ILE A 251 10.87 -8.09 13.40
CA ILE A 251 11.86 -9.19 13.51
C ILE A 251 13.23 -8.65 13.90
N SER A 252 13.72 -7.61 13.23
CA SER A 252 15.07 -7.07 13.48
C SER A 252 15.25 -6.52 14.91
N PRO A 253 14.36 -5.70 15.47
CA PRO A 253 14.43 -5.29 16.88
C PRO A 253 14.37 -6.44 17.87
N LEU A 254 13.57 -7.48 17.59
CA LEU A 254 13.50 -8.67 18.45
C LEU A 254 14.78 -9.52 18.41
N ASP A 255 15.41 -9.60 17.24
CA ASP A 255 16.65 -10.34 17.05
C ASP A 255 17.79 -9.67 17.85
N ILE A 256 17.95 -8.36 17.67
CA ILE A 256 18.95 -7.56 18.39
C ILE A 256 18.71 -7.60 19.91
N ALA A 257 17.46 -7.39 20.36
CA ALA A 257 17.13 -7.47 21.80
C ALA A 257 17.38 -8.88 22.37
N GLY A 258 17.14 -9.92 21.58
CA GLY A 258 17.42 -11.29 21.96
C GLY A 258 18.91 -11.55 22.14
N ASP A 259 19.73 -11.01 21.25
CA ASP A 259 21.19 -11.12 21.33
C ASP A 259 21.77 -10.36 22.53
N LEU A 260 21.20 -9.22 22.90
CA LEU A 260 21.59 -8.48 24.11
C LEU A 260 21.31 -9.25 25.40
N ILE A 261 20.23 -10.05 25.45
CA ILE A 261 19.86 -10.83 26.64
C ILE A 261 20.71 -12.12 26.76
N ALA A 262 20.85 -12.85 25.67
CA ALA A 262 21.43 -14.18 25.68
C ALA A 262 22.93 -14.20 25.31
N GLY A 263 23.45 -13.14 24.74
CA GLY A 263 24.72 -13.08 24.05
C GLY A 263 24.60 -13.67 22.63
N ALA A 264 25.23 -13.03 21.66
CA ALA A 264 25.19 -13.45 20.27
C ALA A 264 25.72 -14.88 20.10
N GLY A 265 24.93 -15.78 19.55
CA GLY A 265 25.32 -17.16 19.27
C GLY A 265 25.28 -18.13 20.47
N ILE A 266 24.74 -17.74 21.63
CA ILE A 266 24.59 -18.61 22.79
C ILE A 266 23.30 -19.45 22.68
N GLY A 267 23.42 -20.74 22.45
CA GLY A 267 22.28 -21.67 22.35
C GLY A 267 21.68 -22.10 23.69
N SER A 268 22.43 -22.00 24.79
CA SER A 268 21.95 -22.26 26.14
C SER A 268 22.87 -21.62 27.19
N PHE A 269 22.29 -21.10 28.24
CA PHE A 269 22.98 -20.52 29.38
C PHE A 269 22.45 -21.13 30.67
N SER A 270 23.33 -21.59 31.56
CA SER A 270 22.93 -22.06 32.86
C SER A 270 23.81 -21.45 33.95
N VAL A 271 23.20 -20.93 34.99
CA VAL A 271 23.87 -20.43 36.20
C VAL A 271 23.39 -21.23 37.38
N GLY A 272 24.34 -21.75 38.15
CA GLY A 272 24.11 -22.40 39.42
C GLY A 272 24.84 -21.66 40.53
N VAL A 273 24.13 -21.17 41.55
CA VAL A 273 24.69 -20.54 42.75
C VAL A 273 23.98 -21.14 43.96
N ASP A 274 24.75 -21.72 44.88
CA ASP A 274 24.31 -22.23 46.20
C ASP A 274 23.01 -23.08 46.18
N GLY A 275 22.95 -24.05 45.25
CA GLY A 275 21.81 -24.98 45.16
C GLY A 275 20.60 -24.47 44.37
N LEU A 276 20.62 -23.23 43.87
CA LEU A 276 19.68 -22.70 42.89
C LEU A 276 20.33 -22.80 41.51
N SER A 277 19.66 -23.50 40.59
CA SER A 277 20.06 -23.52 39.18
C SER A 277 19.00 -22.88 38.30
N GLN A 278 19.39 -21.91 37.52
CA GLN A 278 18.57 -21.34 36.47
C GLN A 278 19.18 -21.68 35.13
N SER A 279 18.39 -22.29 34.24
CA SER A 279 18.82 -22.58 32.89
C SER A 279 17.87 -21.89 31.90
N ILE A 280 18.43 -21.18 30.94
CA ILE A 280 17.69 -20.60 29.81
C ILE A 280 18.17 -21.35 28.58
N GLY A 281 17.30 -22.11 27.95
CA GLY A 281 17.55 -22.73 26.64
C GLY A 281 16.92 -21.89 25.54
N THR A 282 17.73 -21.44 24.60
CA THR A 282 17.25 -20.89 23.36
C THR A 282 17.13 -22.02 22.34
N THR A 283 16.10 -21.97 21.47
CA THR A 283 15.94 -22.99 20.43
C THR A 283 17.17 -23.01 19.53
N ALA A 284 17.81 -24.16 19.40
CA ALA A 284 19.05 -24.41 18.65
C ALA A 284 18.91 -24.33 17.12
N SER A 285 18.01 -23.52 16.61
CA SER A 285 17.89 -23.18 15.18
C SER A 285 18.51 -21.81 14.93
N ALA A 286 18.76 -21.45 13.68
CA ALA A 286 19.48 -20.26 13.21
C ALA A 286 19.08 -18.88 13.83
N THR A 287 18.08 -18.85 14.68
CA THR A 287 17.68 -17.76 15.56
C THR A 287 17.92 -18.14 17.00
N SER A 288 19.14 -18.03 17.47
CA SER A 288 19.54 -18.26 18.87
C SER A 288 19.26 -17.07 19.78
N ALA A 289 18.37 -16.18 19.41
CA ALA A 289 17.98 -15.01 20.18
C ALA A 289 16.99 -15.35 21.30
N GLY A 290 17.01 -14.62 22.41
CA GLY A 290 16.08 -14.80 23.54
C GLY A 290 14.59 -14.71 23.16
N TYR A 291 14.27 -14.07 22.03
CA TYR A 291 12.93 -13.98 21.46
C TYR A 291 12.68 -14.88 20.25
N GLY A 292 13.50 -15.91 20.02
CA GLY A 292 13.43 -16.79 18.85
C GLY A 292 12.06 -17.41 18.61
N ALA A 293 11.36 -17.86 19.66
CA ALA A 293 10.00 -18.40 19.53
C ALA A 293 8.99 -17.38 18.96
N ARG A 294 9.10 -16.10 19.34
CA ARG A 294 8.26 -15.01 18.84
C ARG A 294 8.58 -14.70 17.38
N ILE A 295 9.86 -14.65 17.03
CA ILE A 295 10.35 -14.46 15.67
C ILE A 295 9.84 -15.58 14.75
N ILE A 296 9.94 -16.84 15.15
CA ILE A 296 9.43 -17.99 14.40
C ILE A 296 7.90 -17.88 14.21
N SER A 297 7.18 -17.48 15.25
CA SER A 297 5.73 -17.24 15.15
C SER A 297 5.40 -16.14 14.14
N TYR A 298 6.16 -15.05 14.12
CA TYR A 298 5.97 -13.95 13.17
C TYR A 298 6.30 -14.37 11.75
N GLN A 299 7.38 -15.11 11.54
CA GLN A 299 7.75 -15.64 10.23
C GLN A 299 6.69 -16.59 9.68
N LYS A 300 6.09 -17.45 10.52
CA LYS A 300 4.99 -18.33 10.13
C LYS A 300 3.75 -17.53 9.73
N GLN A 301 3.32 -16.58 10.56
CA GLN A 301 2.19 -15.70 10.25
C GLN A 301 2.41 -14.91 8.95
N LEU A 302 3.64 -14.38 8.79
CA LEU A 302 4.01 -13.64 7.57
C LEU A 302 3.93 -14.53 6.33
N LYS A 303 4.43 -15.78 6.40
CA LYS A 303 4.37 -16.74 5.30
C LYS A 303 2.93 -17.01 4.86
N ASP A 304 2.04 -17.24 5.82
CA ASP A 304 0.62 -17.51 5.54
C ASP A 304 -0.06 -16.26 4.93
N LEU A 305 0.23 -15.09 5.50
CA LEU A 305 -0.30 -13.80 5.03
C LEU A 305 0.17 -13.46 3.61
N MET A 306 1.45 -13.67 3.33
CA MET A 306 2.04 -13.44 2.01
C MET A 306 1.47 -14.39 0.96
N GLY A 307 1.08 -15.61 1.33
CA GLY A 307 0.34 -16.51 0.45
C GLY A 307 -0.99 -15.91 -0.02
N MET A 308 -1.77 -15.37 0.91
CA MET A 308 -3.05 -14.72 0.61
C MET A 308 -2.87 -13.41 -0.19
N LEU A 309 -1.89 -12.58 0.19
CA LEU A 309 -1.61 -11.32 -0.50
C LEU A 309 -1.12 -11.55 -1.94
N ARG A 310 -0.28 -12.55 -2.17
CA ARG A 310 0.14 -12.93 -3.53
C ARG A 310 -1.04 -13.39 -4.37
N ALA A 311 -1.96 -14.16 -3.82
CA ALA A 311 -3.17 -14.57 -4.55
C ALA A 311 -4.05 -13.36 -4.91
N LYS A 312 -4.07 -12.33 -4.06
CA LYS A 312 -4.87 -11.10 -4.27
C LYS A 312 -4.23 -10.11 -5.26
N TYR A 313 -2.91 -9.93 -5.21
CA TYR A 313 -2.22 -8.85 -5.94
C TYR A 313 -1.35 -9.34 -7.11
N ARG A 314 -0.94 -10.60 -7.14
CA ARG A 314 -0.09 -11.12 -8.21
C ARG A 314 -0.94 -11.65 -9.35
N THR A 315 -0.82 -11.04 -10.51
CA THR A 315 -1.46 -11.53 -11.74
C THR A 315 -0.85 -12.86 -12.15
N VAL A 316 -1.67 -13.85 -12.37
CA VAL A 316 -1.28 -15.00 -13.20
C VAL A 316 -1.43 -14.54 -14.64
N ASN A 317 -0.32 -14.34 -15.36
CA ASN A 317 -0.35 -14.08 -16.80
C ASN A 317 -0.89 -15.34 -17.51
N ILE A 318 -2.22 -15.40 -17.66
CA ILE A 318 -2.91 -16.49 -18.35
C ILE A 318 -2.70 -16.39 -19.89
N PHE A 319 -2.15 -15.27 -20.37
CA PHE A 319 -2.02 -14.97 -21.79
C PHE A 319 -0.58 -15.06 -22.34
N SER A 320 0.36 -15.59 -21.57
CA SER A 320 1.70 -15.90 -22.10
C SER A 320 1.77 -17.34 -22.62
N VAL A 321 1.08 -17.62 -23.71
CA VAL A 321 1.29 -18.81 -24.55
C VAL A 321 1.48 -18.35 -25.98
#